data_bba00ae57f64c8efc6867624ecf685a9
#
_entry.id   bba00ae57f64c8efc6867624ecf685a9
#
_cell.length_a   1.000
_cell.length_b   1.000
_cell.length_c   1.000
_cell.angle_alpha   90.00
_cell.angle_beta   90.00
_cell.angle_gamma   90.00
#
_symmetry.space_group_name_H-M   'P 1'
#
loop_
_entity.id
_entity.type
_entity.pdbx_description
1 polymer ?
#
loop_
_entity_poly.entity_id
_entity_poly.type
_entity_poly.pdbx_seq_one_letter_code
_entity_poly.pdbx_strand_id
1 'polypeptide(L)'
;YYIGPMKIIPLMMKMDADMVVMTTPDLNTYHIKRSYVRKDVEYVYVDHGPTSVHMCYRKGAFDHFDTIMCNGPFQVAEHRATEKCYSLMPKKLIESGYPLLDTLEAGGDVPVGARAPRIMIANSHQKDNIFDTCLDELIASILKAVPSAQVVVRPHPQYVRRSPAKMQTIAERYAKNASVVMETDFSKPSTMDQSDVLITDWSGIAYEFAYKTYRPTLFVNTPMKVINPEWQKIGIKPTDIWFRDEVGVSVEMNDVAARAGAVVADMLSRPDAFAAKIDKLFATQFFNPGTAGAVVGKYILDSLIERKKK
;
A
#
# COMPACT_ATOMS: atom_id res chain seq x y z
N TYR A 1 -19.92 0.15 -15.98
CA TYR A 1 -19.74 -0.57 -17.26
C TYR A 1 -18.36 -1.21 -17.30
N TYR A 2 -18.29 -2.50 -17.63
CA TYR A 2 -17.02 -3.19 -17.85
C TYR A 2 -16.61 -3.03 -19.33
N ILE A 3 -15.43 -2.45 -19.55
CA ILE A 3 -14.84 -2.32 -20.89
C ILE A 3 -13.71 -3.32 -21.01
N GLY A 4 -13.89 -4.36 -21.83
CA GLY A 4 -12.84 -5.34 -22.10
C GLY A 4 -11.64 -4.73 -22.86
N PRO A 5 -10.46 -5.40 -22.81
CA PRO A 5 -9.22 -4.89 -23.42
C PRO A 5 -9.36 -4.48 -24.88
N MET A 6 -10.14 -5.22 -25.66
CA MET A 6 -10.38 -4.94 -27.08
C MET A 6 -11.08 -3.61 -27.34
N LYS A 7 -11.88 -3.11 -26.38
CA LYS A 7 -12.61 -1.84 -26.50
C LYS A 7 -11.85 -0.67 -25.88
N ILE A 8 -11.03 -0.93 -24.86
CA ILE A 8 -10.29 0.14 -24.17
C ILE A 8 -9.19 0.73 -25.06
N ILE A 9 -8.52 -0.08 -25.88
CA ILE A 9 -7.47 0.41 -26.79
C ILE A 9 -8.00 1.50 -27.74
N PRO A 10 -9.03 1.24 -28.57
CA PRO A 10 -9.54 2.27 -29.48
C PRO A 10 -10.18 3.47 -28.75
N LEU A 11 -10.75 3.25 -27.56
CA LEU A 11 -11.25 4.34 -26.73
C LEU A 11 -10.10 5.28 -26.33
N MET A 12 -9.02 4.74 -25.79
CA MET A 12 -7.87 5.53 -25.36
C MET A 12 -7.18 6.24 -26.54
N MET A 13 -7.04 5.55 -27.67
CA MET A 13 -6.43 6.13 -28.90
C MET A 13 -7.24 7.29 -29.47
N LYS A 14 -8.57 7.29 -29.29
CA LYS A 14 -9.48 8.36 -29.75
C LYS A 14 -9.86 9.34 -28.64
N MET A 15 -9.16 9.29 -27.50
CA MET A 15 -9.45 10.18 -26.38
C MET A 15 -9.33 11.64 -26.80
N ASP A 16 -10.44 12.36 -26.74
CA ASP A 16 -10.54 13.80 -26.99
C ASP A 16 -10.83 14.50 -25.65
N ALA A 17 -9.80 14.76 -24.91
CA ALA A 17 -9.86 15.40 -23.62
C ALA A 17 -8.66 16.32 -23.43
N ASP A 18 -8.80 17.34 -22.61
CA ASP A 18 -7.68 18.25 -22.25
C ASP A 18 -6.72 17.59 -21.26
N MET A 19 -7.26 16.73 -20.40
CA MET A 19 -6.50 16.01 -19.38
C MET A 19 -7.09 14.62 -19.15
N VAL A 20 -6.23 13.64 -18.88
CA VAL A 20 -6.61 12.30 -18.44
C VAL A 20 -5.92 12.03 -17.11
N VAL A 21 -6.71 11.84 -16.07
CA VAL A 21 -6.23 11.51 -14.69
C VAL A 21 -6.47 10.03 -14.45
N MET A 22 -5.46 9.32 -14.01
CA MET A 22 -5.57 7.87 -13.77
C MET A 22 -4.64 7.39 -12.65
N THR A 23 -5.00 6.22 -12.09
CA THR A 23 -4.23 5.52 -11.06
C THR A 23 -3.56 4.25 -11.61
N THR A 24 -3.70 3.98 -12.90
CA THR A 24 -3.13 2.80 -13.56
C THR A 24 -1.78 3.17 -14.19
N PRO A 25 -0.68 2.50 -13.83
CA PRO A 25 0.63 2.71 -14.46
C PRO A 25 0.70 2.11 -15.86
N ASP A 26 1.87 2.07 -16.45
CA ASP A 26 2.15 1.47 -17.76
C ASP A 26 1.41 2.17 -18.93
N LEU A 27 1.18 3.49 -18.81
CA LEU A 27 0.62 4.30 -19.91
C LEU A 27 1.44 4.08 -21.19
N ASN A 28 0.76 3.95 -22.31
CA ASN A 28 1.31 3.73 -23.65
C ASN A 28 2.05 2.40 -23.87
N THR A 29 2.15 1.56 -22.86
CA THR A 29 2.86 0.27 -22.92
C THR A 29 1.96 -0.86 -23.43
N TYR A 30 0.76 -1.00 -22.87
CA TYR A 30 -0.17 -2.11 -23.20
C TYR A 30 -1.50 -1.61 -23.76
N HIS A 31 -2.57 -1.75 -22.98
CA HIS A 31 -3.93 -1.42 -23.37
C HIS A 31 -4.26 0.06 -23.20
N ILE A 32 -3.61 0.72 -22.25
CA ILE A 32 -3.81 2.14 -21.97
C ILE A 32 -2.88 2.93 -22.88
N LYS A 33 -3.41 3.48 -23.96
CA LYS A 33 -2.62 4.23 -24.96
C LYS A 33 -2.79 5.73 -24.78
N ARG A 34 -1.79 6.52 -25.15
CA ARG A 34 -1.95 7.96 -25.34
C ARG A 34 -2.84 8.21 -26.57
N SER A 35 -3.55 9.33 -26.56
CA SER A 35 -4.39 9.73 -27.69
C SER A 35 -3.57 9.91 -28.98
N TYR A 36 -4.13 9.44 -30.10
CA TYR A 36 -3.58 9.67 -31.43
C TYR A 36 -4.25 10.84 -32.15
N VAL A 37 -5.44 11.22 -31.68
CA VAL A 37 -6.20 12.35 -32.27
C VAL A 37 -5.85 13.69 -31.63
N ARG A 38 -5.45 13.67 -30.32
CA ARG A 38 -5.01 14.84 -29.58
C ARG A 38 -3.61 14.58 -28.99
N LYS A 39 -2.61 15.37 -29.39
CA LYS A 39 -1.22 15.22 -28.89
C LYS A 39 -0.93 16.07 -27.66
N ASP A 40 -1.77 17.06 -27.40
CA ASP A 40 -1.70 18.02 -26.32
C ASP A 40 -2.39 17.56 -25.01
N VAL A 41 -2.98 16.36 -25.00
CA VAL A 41 -3.59 15.79 -23.79
C VAL A 41 -2.55 15.63 -22.68
N GLU A 42 -2.82 16.20 -21.53
CA GLU A 42 -2.00 15.99 -20.34
C GLU A 42 -2.40 14.70 -19.62
N TYR A 43 -1.45 13.81 -19.38
CA TYR A 43 -1.65 12.56 -18.66
C TYR A 43 -1.09 12.69 -17.26
N VAL A 44 -1.98 12.67 -16.27
CA VAL A 44 -1.67 12.83 -14.84
C VAL A 44 -1.81 11.48 -14.15
N TYR A 45 -0.75 11.05 -13.49
CA TYR A 45 -0.79 9.88 -12.63
C TYR A 45 -1.05 10.28 -11.18
N VAL A 46 -2.06 9.70 -10.57
CA VAL A 46 -2.34 9.80 -9.13
C VAL A 46 -2.03 8.45 -8.51
N ASP A 47 -1.12 8.41 -7.57
CA ASP A 47 -0.69 7.13 -7.00
C ASP A 47 -1.80 6.53 -6.12
N HIS A 48 -1.95 5.22 -6.22
CA HIS A 48 -2.94 4.44 -5.45
C HIS A 48 -2.32 3.74 -4.22
N GLY A 49 -1.08 4.08 -3.90
CA GLY A 49 -0.36 3.58 -2.72
C GLY A 49 1.03 4.21 -2.61
N PRO A 50 1.50 4.52 -1.41
CA PRO A 50 2.79 5.17 -1.18
C PRO A 50 3.97 4.18 -1.28
N THR A 51 3.89 3.23 -2.21
CA THR A 51 4.92 2.22 -2.45
C THR A 51 6.06 2.75 -3.30
N SER A 52 7.20 2.06 -3.29
CA SER A 52 8.37 2.41 -4.10
C SER A 52 8.06 2.39 -5.59
N VAL A 53 8.30 3.53 -6.25
CA VAL A 53 8.00 3.70 -7.69
C VAL A 53 9.03 3.00 -8.58
N HIS A 54 10.23 2.72 -8.09
CA HIS A 54 11.27 2.07 -8.88
C HIS A 54 11.45 0.57 -8.57
N MET A 55 10.91 0.05 -7.46
CA MET A 55 10.96 -1.37 -7.11
C MET A 55 9.64 -2.09 -7.37
N CYS A 56 8.52 -1.47 -6.97
CA CYS A 56 7.19 -2.10 -6.98
C CYS A 56 6.43 -1.92 -8.29
N TYR A 57 6.98 -1.23 -9.27
CA TYR A 57 6.44 -1.07 -10.62
C TYR A 57 7.45 -1.53 -11.67
N ARG A 58 6.98 -1.79 -12.88
CA ARG A 58 7.86 -2.15 -14.01
C ARG A 58 8.77 -0.99 -14.37
N LYS A 59 9.95 -1.28 -14.88
CA LYS A 59 10.78 -0.28 -15.55
C LYS A 59 9.98 0.42 -16.65
N GLY A 60 9.98 1.73 -16.65
CA GLY A 60 9.24 2.54 -17.61
C GLY A 60 7.75 2.71 -17.33
N ALA A 61 7.23 2.21 -16.21
CA ALA A 61 5.80 2.30 -15.86
C ALA A 61 5.25 3.73 -15.86
N PHE A 62 6.10 4.72 -15.62
CA PHE A 62 5.75 6.14 -15.54
C PHE A 62 6.26 6.98 -16.69
N ASP A 63 7.00 6.41 -17.65
CA ASP A 63 7.75 7.19 -18.67
C ASP A 63 6.86 8.04 -19.56
N HIS A 64 5.64 7.62 -19.79
CA HIS A 64 4.69 8.30 -20.69
C HIS A 64 3.70 9.23 -20.00
N PHE A 65 3.80 9.42 -18.68
CA PHE A 65 3.03 10.44 -17.96
C PHE A 65 3.72 11.80 -18.08
N ASP A 66 2.92 12.86 -18.12
CA ASP A 66 3.41 14.24 -18.14
C ASP A 66 3.58 14.77 -16.71
N THR A 67 2.62 14.43 -15.85
CA THR A 67 2.57 14.86 -14.44
C THR A 67 2.35 13.67 -13.51
N ILE A 68 3.04 13.67 -12.37
CA ILE A 68 2.88 12.65 -11.31
C ILE A 68 2.58 13.35 -10.00
N MET A 69 1.53 12.89 -9.33
CA MET A 69 1.16 13.29 -7.98
C MET A 69 1.95 12.44 -6.98
N CYS A 70 2.91 13.04 -6.28
CA CYS A 70 3.79 12.35 -5.35
C CYS A 70 3.22 12.36 -3.93
N ASN A 71 3.28 11.22 -3.26
CA ASN A 71 2.77 11.07 -1.90
C ASN A 71 3.69 11.69 -0.83
N GLY A 72 4.98 11.79 -1.12
CA GLY A 72 5.98 12.35 -0.20
C GLY A 72 7.32 12.60 -0.87
N PRO A 73 8.27 13.22 -0.13
CA PRO A 73 9.62 13.51 -0.62
C PRO A 73 10.35 12.26 -1.12
N PHE A 74 10.07 11.09 -0.53
CA PHE A 74 10.66 9.81 -0.95
C PHE A 74 10.30 9.46 -2.40
N GLN A 75 9.04 9.65 -2.84
CA GLN A 75 8.66 9.37 -4.23
C GLN A 75 9.25 10.38 -5.20
N VAL A 76 9.33 11.65 -4.80
CA VAL A 76 10.04 12.66 -5.58
C VAL A 76 11.50 12.24 -5.80
N ALA A 77 12.19 11.83 -4.74
CA ALA A 77 13.56 11.37 -4.82
C ALA A 77 13.72 10.11 -5.71
N GLU A 78 12.82 9.12 -5.57
CA GLU A 78 12.83 7.91 -6.39
C GLU A 78 12.59 8.22 -7.89
N HIS A 79 11.64 9.10 -8.22
CA HIS A 79 11.41 9.54 -9.60
C HIS A 79 12.62 10.25 -10.18
N ARG A 80 13.21 11.23 -9.46
CA ARG A 80 14.41 11.95 -9.92
C ARG A 80 15.62 11.04 -10.09
N ALA A 81 15.82 10.09 -9.17
CA ALA A 81 16.88 9.11 -9.30
C ALA A 81 16.68 8.19 -10.53
N THR A 82 15.44 7.78 -10.79
CA THR A 82 15.06 6.98 -11.95
C THR A 82 15.30 7.75 -13.26
N GLU A 83 14.86 9.00 -13.34
CA GLU A 83 15.06 9.88 -14.47
C GLU A 83 16.56 10.05 -14.78
N LYS A 84 17.36 10.30 -13.73
CA LYS A 84 18.82 10.43 -13.85
C LYS A 84 19.47 9.12 -14.33
N CYS A 85 19.09 7.99 -13.74
CA CYS A 85 19.68 6.68 -14.06
C CYS A 85 19.46 6.27 -15.51
N TYR A 86 18.27 6.58 -16.06
CA TYR A 86 17.88 6.19 -17.42
C TYR A 86 17.90 7.35 -18.43
N SER A 87 18.43 8.51 -18.06
CA SER A 87 18.48 9.72 -18.90
C SER A 87 17.13 10.11 -19.50
N LEU A 88 16.07 10.03 -18.66
CA LEU A 88 14.71 10.37 -19.05
C LEU A 88 14.48 11.88 -18.96
N MET A 89 13.52 12.38 -19.76
CA MET A 89 13.04 13.75 -19.61
C MET A 89 12.35 13.92 -18.25
N PRO A 90 12.69 14.98 -17.49
CA PRO A 90 12.07 15.24 -16.21
C PRO A 90 10.57 15.46 -16.32
N LYS A 91 9.79 14.76 -15.50
CA LYS A 91 8.34 14.91 -15.39
C LYS A 91 7.98 16.04 -14.43
N LYS A 92 6.77 16.56 -14.56
CA LYS A 92 6.21 17.46 -13.56
C LYS A 92 5.81 16.62 -12.34
N LEU A 93 6.49 16.82 -11.22
CA LEU A 93 6.19 16.18 -9.95
C LEU A 93 5.47 17.16 -9.04
N ILE A 94 4.30 16.78 -8.55
CA ILE A 94 3.45 17.60 -7.68
C ILE A 94 3.47 16.99 -6.27
N GLU A 95 3.75 17.79 -5.29
CA GLU A 95 3.77 17.44 -3.86
C GLU A 95 2.34 17.37 -3.32
N SER A 96 1.62 16.33 -3.71
CA SER A 96 0.18 16.21 -3.46
C SER A 96 -0.17 15.52 -2.15
N GLY A 97 0.56 14.48 -1.79
CA GLY A 97 0.18 13.55 -0.73
C GLY A 97 -0.64 12.37 -1.24
N TYR A 98 -1.03 11.48 -0.31
CA TYR A 98 -1.80 10.27 -0.60
C TYR A 98 -3.29 10.49 -0.30
N PRO A 99 -4.16 10.66 -1.31
CA PRO A 99 -5.56 11.06 -1.09
C PRO A 99 -6.39 10.08 -0.26
N LEU A 100 -6.03 8.79 -0.22
CA LEU A 100 -6.74 7.82 0.62
C LEU A 100 -6.63 8.18 2.12
N LEU A 101 -5.52 8.78 2.55
CA LEU A 101 -5.34 9.18 3.95
C LEU A 101 -6.35 10.26 4.37
N ASP A 102 -6.86 11.05 3.44
CA ASP A 102 -7.89 12.08 3.74
C ASP A 102 -9.21 11.45 4.20
N THR A 103 -9.45 10.19 3.84
CA THR A 103 -10.65 9.43 4.22
C THR A 103 -10.47 8.65 5.52
N LEU A 104 -9.24 8.61 6.04
CA LEU A 104 -8.90 7.92 7.27
C LEU A 104 -8.81 8.97 8.39
N GLU A 105 -9.63 8.83 9.43
CA GLU A 105 -9.43 9.60 10.65
C GLU A 105 -8.15 9.11 11.33
N ALA A 106 -7.19 10.01 11.51
CA ALA A 106 -5.92 9.68 12.15
C ALA A 106 -6.12 9.42 13.67
N GLY A 107 -5.42 8.39 14.19
CA GLY A 107 -5.38 8.13 15.63
C GLY A 107 -6.67 7.59 16.23
N GLY A 108 -7.08 6.37 15.87
CA GLY A 108 -8.26 5.73 16.46
C GLY A 108 -8.21 5.65 17.99
N ASP A 109 -9.27 6.11 18.65
CA ASP A 109 -9.44 6.29 20.09
C ASP A 109 -9.66 5.02 20.92
N VAL A 110 -9.30 3.84 20.44
CA VAL A 110 -9.46 2.63 21.26
C VAL A 110 -8.24 2.45 22.17
N PRO A 111 -8.35 2.69 23.48
CA PRO A 111 -7.22 2.54 24.40
C PRO A 111 -6.68 1.10 24.35
N VAL A 112 -5.38 0.96 24.19
CA VAL A 112 -4.69 -0.31 24.37
C VAL A 112 -4.86 -0.77 25.81
N GLY A 113 -5.26 -2.03 26.02
CA GLY A 113 -5.43 -2.61 27.34
C GLY A 113 -6.86 -2.56 27.93
N ALA A 114 -7.79 -1.81 27.34
CA ALA A 114 -9.20 -1.79 27.81
C ALA A 114 -9.99 -3.07 27.43
N ARG A 115 -9.46 -3.87 26.49
CA ARG A 115 -10.03 -5.13 25.99
C ARG A 115 -8.93 -6.14 25.67
N ALA A 116 -9.34 -7.35 25.34
CA ALA A 116 -8.40 -8.35 24.81
C ALA A 116 -7.66 -7.80 23.57
N PRO A 117 -6.32 -8.01 23.47
CA PRO A 117 -5.55 -7.54 22.32
C PRO A 117 -6.11 -8.11 21.00
N ARG A 118 -6.19 -7.26 19.99
CA ARG A 118 -6.64 -7.64 18.65
C ARG A 118 -5.48 -7.51 17.65
N ILE A 119 -5.17 -8.60 16.98
CA ILE A 119 -4.03 -8.69 16.07
C ILE A 119 -4.55 -9.02 14.67
N MET A 120 -4.36 -8.12 13.71
CA MET A 120 -4.77 -8.34 12.34
C MET A 120 -3.62 -8.94 11.52
N ILE A 121 -3.87 -10.05 10.83
CA ILE A 121 -2.97 -10.63 9.83
C ILE A 121 -3.55 -10.35 8.45
N ALA A 122 -2.83 -9.54 7.65
CA ALA A 122 -3.25 -9.15 6.31
C ALA A 122 -2.09 -9.35 5.33
N ASN A 123 -2.27 -10.25 4.37
CA ASN A 123 -1.23 -10.59 3.39
C ASN A 123 -1.23 -9.66 2.17
N SER A 124 -0.10 -9.61 1.46
CA SER A 124 -0.06 -9.13 0.08
C SER A 124 -0.73 -10.12 -0.88
N HIS A 125 -1.02 -9.68 -2.10
CA HIS A 125 -1.61 -10.55 -3.13
C HIS A 125 -0.59 -11.33 -3.94
N GLN A 126 0.71 -11.15 -3.67
CA GLN A 126 1.78 -11.86 -4.38
C GLN A 126 1.79 -13.35 -4.04
N LYS A 127 2.52 -14.12 -4.84
CA LYS A 127 2.82 -15.53 -4.56
C LYS A 127 3.77 -15.64 -3.37
N ASP A 128 3.71 -16.74 -2.66
CA ASP A 128 4.55 -17.07 -1.50
C ASP A 128 4.44 -16.01 -0.36
N ASN A 129 3.24 -15.46 -0.20
CA ASN A 129 2.89 -14.54 0.90
C ASN A 129 2.69 -15.30 2.23
N ILE A 130 2.38 -14.58 3.31
CA ILE A 130 2.15 -15.18 4.65
C ILE A 130 1.14 -16.33 4.61
N PHE A 131 0.06 -16.21 3.85
CA PHE A 131 -0.99 -17.25 3.80
C PHE A 131 -0.56 -18.50 3.03
N ASP A 132 0.41 -18.36 2.14
CA ASP A 132 0.97 -19.47 1.40
C ASP A 132 2.08 -20.21 2.17
N THR A 133 2.73 -19.54 3.14
CA THR A 133 4.01 -19.98 3.71
C THR A 133 4.00 -20.28 5.20
N CYS A 134 3.46 -19.38 6.05
CA CYS A 134 3.67 -19.46 7.51
C CYS A 134 2.46 -19.02 8.36
N LEU A 135 1.25 -18.99 7.82
CA LEU A 135 0.07 -18.51 8.55
C LEU A 135 -0.20 -19.31 9.83
N ASP A 136 -0.08 -20.62 9.78
CA ASP A 136 -0.41 -21.51 10.90
C ASP A 136 0.60 -21.35 12.04
N GLU A 137 1.89 -21.32 11.71
CA GLU A 137 2.98 -21.09 12.66
C GLU A 137 2.87 -19.71 13.29
N LEU A 138 2.48 -18.71 12.49
CA LEU A 138 2.29 -17.34 12.94
C LEU A 138 1.16 -17.26 13.99
N ILE A 139 -0.02 -17.80 13.68
CA ILE A 139 -1.17 -17.82 14.58
C ILE A 139 -0.83 -18.59 15.86
N ALA A 140 -0.19 -19.76 15.75
CA ALA A 140 0.21 -20.56 16.91
C ALA A 140 1.20 -19.82 17.80
N SER A 141 2.20 -19.16 17.21
CA SER A 141 3.20 -18.37 17.94
C SER A 141 2.55 -17.21 18.71
N ILE A 142 1.62 -16.49 18.09
CA ILE A 142 0.89 -15.38 18.70
C ILE A 142 0.04 -15.86 19.87
N LEU A 143 -0.81 -16.87 19.67
CA LEU A 143 -1.72 -17.36 20.70
C LEU A 143 -0.99 -18.02 21.87
N LYS A 144 0.21 -18.58 21.64
CA LYS A 144 1.10 -19.06 22.70
C LYS A 144 1.64 -17.92 23.57
N ALA A 145 2.06 -16.80 22.97
CA ALA A 145 2.65 -15.67 23.67
C ALA A 145 1.60 -14.73 24.29
N VAL A 146 0.44 -14.59 23.64
CA VAL A 146 -0.68 -13.73 24.05
C VAL A 146 -1.99 -14.54 24.01
N PRO A 147 -2.24 -15.43 24.99
CA PRO A 147 -3.39 -16.35 24.98
C PRO A 147 -4.77 -15.67 24.94
N SER A 148 -4.86 -14.43 25.41
CA SER A 148 -6.08 -13.64 25.39
C SER A 148 -6.33 -12.94 24.06
N ALA A 149 -5.41 -12.99 23.09
CA ALA A 149 -5.53 -12.27 21.84
C ALA A 149 -6.67 -12.80 20.96
N GLN A 150 -7.33 -11.87 20.26
CA GLN A 150 -8.16 -12.19 19.09
C GLN A 150 -7.32 -11.95 17.84
N VAL A 151 -7.15 -12.97 17.01
CA VAL A 151 -6.46 -12.90 15.73
C VAL A 151 -7.48 -12.71 14.60
N VAL A 152 -7.39 -11.60 13.89
CA VAL A 152 -8.23 -11.30 12.71
C VAL A 152 -7.45 -11.63 11.45
N VAL A 153 -7.91 -12.60 10.67
CA VAL A 153 -7.31 -12.99 9.40
C VAL A 153 -8.07 -12.28 8.28
N ARG A 154 -7.43 -11.26 7.69
CA ARG A 154 -7.97 -10.44 6.61
C ARG A 154 -7.19 -10.65 5.32
N PRO A 155 -7.64 -11.53 4.42
CA PRO A 155 -6.96 -11.77 3.16
C PRO A 155 -7.06 -10.56 2.23
N HIS A 156 -6.06 -10.39 1.35
CA HIS A 156 -6.17 -9.43 0.27
C HIS A 156 -7.32 -9.80 -0.69
N PRO A 157 -8.18 -8.86 -1.15
CA PRO A 157 -9.33 -9.18 -2.03
C PRO A 157 -8.95 -9.95 -3.30
N GLN A 158 -7.80 -9.63 -3.91
CA GLN A 158 -7.32 -10.38 -5.07
C GLN A 158 -6.85 -11.79 -4.73
N TYR A 159 -6.34 -12.02 -3.51
CA TYR A 159 -5.97 -13.37 -3.07
C TYR A 159 -7.22 -14.26 -2.96
N VAL A 160 -8.30 -13.75 -2.37
CA VAL A 160 -9.59 -14.45 -2.31
C VAL A 160 -10.09 -14.85 -3.70
N ARG A 161 -10.02 -13.93 -4.66
CA ARG A 161 -10.47 -14.19 -6.04
C ARG A 161 -9.61 -15.21 -6.78
N ARG A 162 -8.29 -15.20 -6.54
CA ARG A 162 -7.33 -16.09 -7.24
C ARG A 162 -7.18 -17.46 -6.61
N SER A 163 -7.44 -17.57 -5.31
CA SER A 163 -7.20 -18.78 -4.52
C SER A 163 -8.39 -19.15 -3.63
N PRO A 164 -9.62 -19.26 -4.19
CA PRO A 164 -10.82 -19.50 -3.39
C PRO A 164 -10.77 -20.82 -2.61
N ALA A 165 -10.22 -21.89 -3.19
CA ALA A 165 -10.08 -23.18 -2.51
C ALA A 165 -9.14 -23.11 -1.29
N LYS A 166 -8.01 -22.39 -1.40
CA LYS A 166 -7.13 -22.15 -0.24
C LYS A 166 -7.83 -21.36 0.84
N MET A 167 -8.59 -20.34 0.46
CA MET A 167 -9.35 -19.53 1.43
C MET A 167 -10.39 -20.37 2.17
N GLN A 168 -11.09 -21.26 1.47
CA GLN A 168 -12.02 -22.20 2.09
C GLN A 168 -11.30 -23.10 3.08
N THR A 169 -10.17 -23.71 2.69
CA THR A 169 -9.35 -24.56 3.58
C THR A 169 -8.90 -23.83 4.84
N ILE A 170 -8.46 -22.57 4.72
CA ILE A 170 -8.08 -21.74 5.88
C ILE A 170 -9.30 -21.49 6.77
N ALA A 171 -10.44 -21.11 6.20
CA ALA A 171 -11.65 -20.84 6.95
C ALA A 171 -12.15 -22.08 7.71
N GLU A 172 -12.15 -23.25 7.08
CA GLU A 172 -12.53 -24.52 7.70
C GLU A 172 -11.58 -24.92 8.84
N ARG A 173 -10.27 -24.71 8.66
CA ARG A 173 -9.24 -24.99 9.67
C ARG A 173 -9.45 -24.22 10.96
N TYR A 174 -9.83 -22.95 10.86
CA TYR A 174 -10.04 -22.09 12.02
C TYR A 174 -11.50 -21.93 12.45
N ALA A 175 -12.46 -22.58 11.80
CA ALA A 175 -13.90 -22.44 12.08
C ALA A 175 -14.29 -22.73 13.54
N LYS A 176 -13.53 -23.59 14.24
CA LYS A 176 -13.79 -23.96 15.66
C LYS A 176 -12.88 -23.21 16.64
N ASN A 177 -11.99 -22.36 16.18
CA ASN A 177 -11.08 -21.61 17.04
C ASN A 177 -11.68 -20.22 17.37
N ALA A 178 -12.22 -20.07 18.57
CA ALA A 178 -12.88 -18.83 18.99
C ALA A 178 -11.92 -17.60 19.04
N SER A 179 -10.61 -17.85 19.12
CA SER A 179 -9.61 -16.78 19.09
C SER A 179 -9.26 -16.28 17.69
N VAL A 180 -9.75 -16.94 16.61
CA VAL A 180 -9.44 -16.59 15.22
C VAL A 180 -10.72 -16.18 14.50
N VAL A 181 -10.71 -14.99 13.92
CA VAL A 181 -11.84 -14.44 13.15
C VAL A 181 -11.42 -14.25 11.70
N MET A 182 -12.19 -14.81 10.77
CA MET A 182 -11.98 -14.59 9.33
C MET A 182 -12.75 -13.36 8.87
N GLU A 183 -12.05 -12.33 8.39
CA GLU A 183 -12.64 -11.11 7.84
C GLU A 183 -12.56 -11.13 6.31
N THR A 184 -13.50 -11.83 5.68
CA THR A 184 -13.55 -12.05 4.21
C THR A 184 -14.68 -11.30 3.51
N ASP A 185 -15.57 -10.67 4.26
CA ASP A 185 -16.66 -9.83 3.73
C ASP A 185 -16.19 -8.38 3.57
N PHE A 186 -15.75 -8.04 2.36
CA PHE A 186 -15.26 -6.69 2.03
C PHE A 186 -16.37 -5.66 1.81
N SER A 187 -17.64 -6.04 1.91
CA SER A 187 -18.76 -5.10 1.89
C SER A 187 -18.93 -4.38 3.23
N LYS A 188 -18.38 -4.94 4.29
CA LYS A 188 -18.36 -4.36 5.64
C LYS A 188 -17.10 -3.53 5.87
N PRO A 189 -17.17 -2.52 6.74
CA PRO A 189 -15.97 -1.80 7.19
C PRO A 189 -14.91 -2.75 7.74
N SER A 190 -13.65 -2.44 7.48
CA SER A 190 -12.53 -3.17 8.07
C SER A 190 -12.49 -2.95 9.58
N THR A 191 -12.08 -3.99 10.31
CA THR A 191 -11.79 -3.87 11.74
C THR A 191 -10.33 -3.45 12.00
N MET A 192 -9.68 -2.88 11.00
CA MET A 192 -8.27 -2.44 11.05
C MET A 192 -8.04 -1.45 12.19
N ASP A 193 -8.93 -0.48 12.35
CA ASP A 193 -8.90 0.54 13.41
C ASP A 193 -9.06 -0.01 14.83
N GLN A 194 -9.65 -1.19 14.96
CA GLN A 194 -9.79 -1.90 16.24
C GLN A 194 -8.61 -2.81 16.56
N SER A 195 -7.63 -2.92 15.66
CA SER A 195 -6.48 -3.82 15.83
C SER A 195 -5.34 -3.11 16.51
N ASP A 196 -4.67 -3.79 17.45
CA ASP A 196 -3.56 -3.24 18.24
C ASP A 196 -2.21 -3.46 17.56
N VAL A 197 -2.11 -4.49 16.73
CA VAL A 197 -0.94 -4.81 15.90
C VAL A 197 -1.42 -5.30 14.55
N LEU A 198 -0.80 -4.81 13.49
CA LEU A 198 -0.89 -5.39 12.16
C LEU A 198 0.26 -6.37 11.95
N ILE A 199 -0.01 -7.49 11.31
CA ILE A 199 1.01 -8.40 10.78
C ILE A 199 0.82 -8.50 9.27
N THR A 200 1.86 -8.20 8.54
CA THR A 200 1.82 -8.23 7.08
C THR A 200 3.17 -8.61 6.48
N ASP A 201 3.20 -8.80 5.18
CA ASP A 201 4.43 -9.00 4.41
C ASP A 201 4.77 -7.73 3.59
N TRP A 202 4.55 -7.74 2.28
CA TRP A 202 4.83 -6.63 1.35
C TRP A 202 3.54 -5.95 0.88
N SER A 203 2.61 -5.68 1.80
CA SER A 203 1.32 -5.08 1.50
C SER A 203 1.24 -3.60 1.87
N GLY A 204 0.62 -2.81 1.00
CA GLY A 204 0.37 -1.38 1.22
C GLY A 204 -0.52 -1.06 2.42
N ILE A 205 -1.26 -2.03 2.95
CA ILE A 205 -2.10 -1.85 4.15
C ILE A 205 -1.30 -1.34 5.36
N ALA A 206 0.02 -1.58 5.39
CA ALA A 206 0.89 -1.11 6.47
C ALA A 206 0.91 0.42 6.57
N TYR A 207 0.85 1.13 5.45
CA TYR A 207 0.80 2.60 5.43
C TYR A 207 -0.53 3.12 5.98
N GLU A 208 -1.63 2.51 5.55
CA GLU A 208 -2.97 2.87 5.99
C GLU A 208 -3.18 2.58 7.48
N PHE A 209 -2.74 1.39 7.93
CA PHE A 209 -2.80 0.98 9.33
C PHE A 209 -1.98 1.92 10.23
N ALA A 210 -0.73 2.18 9.87
CA ALA A 210 0.15 3.03 10.65
C ALA A 210 -0.43 4.46 10.79
N TYR A 211 -0.92 5.04 9.69
CA TYR A 211 -1.52 6.37 9.69
C TYR A 211 -2.80 6.44 10.55
N LYS A 212 -3.70 5.46 10.35
CA LYS A 212 -5.00 5.47 11.02
C LYS A 212 -4.90 5.19 12.51
N THR A 213 -3.95 4.34 12.93
CA THR A 213 -3.94 3.81 14.30
C THR A 213 -2.78 4.27 15.15
N TYR A 214 -1.72 4.78 14.55
CA TYR A 214 -0.42 5.04 15.20
C TYR A 214 0.16 3.80 15.93
N ARG A 215 -0.22 2.59 15.49
CA ARG A 215 0.15 1.31 16.11
C ARG A 215 1.16 0.55 15.27
N PRO A 216 1.95 -0.35 15.91
CA PRO A 216 3.04 -1.03 15.25
C PRO A 216 2.59 -2.11 14.27
N THR A 217 3.46 -2.36 13.30
CA THR A 217 3.34 -3.46 12.34
C THR A 217 4.47 -4.47 12.52
N LEU A 218 4.13 -5.76 12.66
CA LEU A 218 5.07 -6.85 12.50
C LEU A 218 5.14 -7.22 11.03
N PHE A 219 6.32 -7.14 10.44
CA PHE A 219 6.56 -7.53 9.06
C PHE A 219 7.19 -8.91 8.99
N VAL A 220 6.58 -9.81 8.22
CA VAL A 220 7.20 -11.11 7.91
C VAL A 220 7.99 -10.96 6.61
N ASN A 221 9.27 -11.33 6.63
CA ASN A 221 10.15 -11.33 5.47
C ASN A 221 9.89 -12.55 4.59
N THR A 222 8.73 -12.55 3.91
CA THR A 222 8.46 -13.42 2.76
C THR A 222 9.28 -12.95 1.56
N PRO A 223 9.34 -13.69 0.43
CA PRO A 223 10.02 -13.21 -0.77
C PRO A 223 9.61 -11.79 -1.13
N MET A 224 10.59 -10.91 -1.30
CA MET A 224 10.39 -9.47 -1.49
C MET A 224 9.57 -9.20 -2.76
N LYS A 225 8.61 -8.27 -2.68
CA LYS A 225 7.80 -7.84 -3.82
C LYS A 225 8.62 -6.93 -4.75
N VAL A 226 9.31 -7.56 -5.69
CA VAL A 226 10.10 -6.85 -6.71
C VAL A 226 9.46 -7.07 -8.08
N ILE A 227 9.03 -5.97 -8.72
CA ILE A 227 8.49 -6.00 -10.08
C ILE A 227 9.53 -5.52 -11.10
N ASN A 228 10.39 -4.57 -10.71
CA ASN A 228 11.52 -4.13 -11.52
C ASN A 228 12.80 -4.86 -11.09
N PRO A 229 13.34 -5.80 -11.88
CA PRO A 229 14.57 -6.51 -11.50
C PRO A 229 15.83 -5.60 -11.51
N GLU A 230 15.74 -4.42 -12.12
CA GLU A 230 16.84 -3.45 -12.20
C GLU A 230 16.78 -2.38 -11.09
N TRP A 231 15.92 -2.51 -10.10
CA TRP A 231 15.67 -1.48 -9.09
C TRP A 231 16.94 -1.01 -8.36
N GLN A 232 17.89 -1.92 -8.14
CA GLN A 232 19.16 -1.61 -7.46
C GLN A 232 20.04 -0.63 -8.23
N LYS A 233 19.91 -0.56 -9.57
CA LYS A 233 20.65 0.39 -10.41
C LYS A 233 20.31 1.84 -10.11
N ILE A 234 19.12 2.10 -9.55
CA ILE A 234 18.65 3.45 -9.22
C ILE A 234 19.46 4.04 -8.06
N GLY A 235 20.03 3.20 -7.18
CA GLY A 235 20.96 3.63 -6.13
C GLY A 235 20.29 4.33 -4.94
N ILE A 236 18.97 4.21 -4.78
CA ILE A 236 18.22 4.75 -3.65
C ILE A 236 17.48 3.62 -2.93
N LYS A 237 17.40 3.67 -1.57
CA LYS A 237 16.69 2.66 -0.78
C LYS A 237 15.19 2.77 -1.03
N PRO A 238 14.52 1.70 -1.51
CA PRO A 238 13.07 1.70 -1.75
C PRO A 238 12.25 2.00 -0.52
N THR A 239 11.15 2.73 -0.70
CA THR A 239 10.24 3.10 0.39
C THR A 239 9.72 1.88 1.13
N ASP A 240 9.33 0.83 0.43
CA ASP A 240 8.82 -0.42 1.04
C ASP A 240 9.85 -1.13 1.94
N ILE A 241 11.13 -0.80 1.83
CA ILE A 241 12.19 -1.36 2.69
C ILE A 241 12.38 -0.49 3.94
N TRP A 242 12.60 0.83 3.78
CA TRP A 242 12.92 1.67 4.94
C TRP A 242 11.69 1.98 5.81
N PHE A 243 10.49 2.05 5.22
CA PHE A 243 9.25 2.33 5.95
C PHE A 243 8.99 1.29 7.05
N ARG A 244 9.34 0.04 6.83
CA ARG A 244 9.13 -1.06 7.78
C ARG A 244 9.89 -0.83 9.08
N ASP A 245 11.11 -0.29 8.99
CA ASP A 245 11.95 0.02 10.16
C ASP A 245 11.40 1.22 10.96
N GLU A 246 10.59 2.07 10.30
CA GLU A 246 9.97 3.25 10.93
C GLU A 246 8.70 2.92 11.71
N VAL A 247 7.89 1.99 11.23
CA VAL A 247 6.55 1.71 11.81
C VAL A 247 6.46 0.38 12.53
N GLY A 248 7.54 -0.41 12.57
CA GLY A 248 7.44 -1.74 13.15
C GLY A 248 8.74 -2.50 13.27
N VAL A 249 8.63 -3.81 13.28
CA VAL A 249 9.73 -4.77 13.39
C VAL A 249 9.56 -5.85 12.32
N SER A 250 10.68 -6.31 11.75
CA SER A 250 10.68 -7.41 10.79
C SER A 250 11.15 -8.72 11.44
N VAL A 251 10.53 -9.83 11.03
CA VAL A 251 10.91 -11.20 11.41
C VAL A 251 11.09 -12.03 10.15
N GLU A 252 12.17 -12.81 10.09
CA GLU A 252 12.40 -13.73 8.99
C GLU A 252 11.32 -14.82 8.95
N MET A 253 10.88 -15.19 7.77
CA MET A 253 9.83 -16.19 7.57
C MET A 253 10.12 -17.50 8.32
N ASN A 254 11.37 -17.96 8.33
CA ASN A 254 11.78 -19.19 9.01
C ASN A 254 11.82 -19.04 10.55
N ASP A 255 11.82 -17.83 11.08
CA ASP A 255 11.84 -17.54 12.52
C ASP A 255 10.45 -17.27 13.10
N VAL A 256 9.42 -17.23 12.28
CA VAL A 256 8.05 -16.86 12.68
C VAL A 256 7.56 -17.71 13.86
N ALA A 257 7.70 -19.02 13.78
CA ALA A 257 7.27 -19.93 14.84
C ALA A 257 7.94 -19.64 16.21
N ALA A 258 9.21 -19.27 16.18
CA ALA A 258 10.00 -19.04 17.39
C ALA A 258 9.87 -17.61 17.95
N ARG A 259 9.70 -16.60 17.07
CA ARG A 259 9.90 -15.19 17.44
C ARG A 259 8.65 -14.32 17.34
N ALA A 260 7.73 -14.61 16.41
CA ALA A 260 6.63 -13.69 16.12
C ALA A 260 5.77 -13.36 17.34
N GLY A 261 5.42 -14.36 18.16
CA GLY A 261 4.62 -14.15 19.36
C GLY A 261 5.32 -13.25 20.39
N ALA A 262 6.62 -13.45 20.62
CA ALA A 262 7.38 -12.61 21.56
C ALA A 262 7.48 -11.16 21.07
N VAL A 263 7.68 -10.95 19.76
CA VAL A 263 7.72 -9.61 19.14
C VAL A 263 6.36 -8.92 19.29
N VAL A 264 5.26 -9.61 19.02
CA VAL A 264 3.91 -9.06 19.21
C VAL A 264 3.65 -8.70 20.68
N ALA A 265 4.03 -9.55 21.62
CA ALA A 265 3.89 -9.26 23.05
C ALA A 265 4.69 -8.02 23.47
N ASP A 266 5.91 -7.85 22.96
CA ASP A 266 6.73 -6.65 23.19
C ASP A 266 6.07 -5.39 22.58
N MET A 267 5.55 -5.46 21.36
CA MET A 267 4.83 -4.36 20.72
C MET A 267 3.61 -3.91 21.52
N LEU A 268 2.84 -4.87 22.02
CA LEU A 268 1.65 -4.59 22.85
C LEU A 268 2.02 -3.95 24.21
N SER A 269 3.22 -4.20 24.73
CA SER A 269 3.70 -3.62 25.98
C SER A 269 4.19 -2.17 25.86
N ARG A 270 4.48 -1.70 24.63
CA ARG A 270 5.08 -0.38 24.36
C ARG A 270 4.39 0.39 23.22
N PRO A 271 3.04 0.54 23.26
CA PRO A 271 2.32 1.17 22.15
C PRO A 271 2.75 2.62 21.89
N ASP A 272 3.03 3.40 22.93
CA ASP A 272 3.40 4.82 22.82
C ASP A 272 4.76 5.03 22.14
N ALA A 273 5.68 4.09 22.25
CA ALA A 273 6.98 4.18 21.59
C ALA A 273 6.84 4.17 20.05
N PHE A 274 5.84 3.48 19.50
CA PHE A 274 5.55 3.47 18.09
C PHE A 274 4.73 4.69 17.67
N ALA A 275 3.75 5.10 18.47
CA ALA A 275 2.86 6.20 18.14
C ALA A 275 3.62 7.50 17.85
N ALA A 276 4.54 7.90 18.71
CA ALA A 276 5.34 9.12 18.51
C ALA A 276 6.23 9.05 17.25
N LYS A 277 6.79 7.86 16.96
CA LYS A 277 7.62 7.65 15.77
C LYS A 277 6.79 7.73 14.49
N ILE A 278 5.62 7.10 14.49
CA ILE A 278 4.69 7.07 13.36
C ILE A 278 4.14 8.47 13.07
N ASP A 279 3.72 9.20 14.10
CA ASP A 279 3.25 10.59 13.95
C ASP A 279 4.32 11.48 13.28
N LYS A 280 5.55 11.44 13.80
CA LYS A 280 6.68 12.16 13.20
C LYS A 280 6.93 11.74 11.75
N LEU A 281 6.82 10.46 11.43
CA LEU A 281 7.01 9.92 10.09
C LEU A 281 6.01 10.55 9.11
N PHE A 282 4.72 10.52 9.44
CA PHE A 282 3.69 11.08 8.54
C PHE A 282 3.79 12.59 8.44
N ALA A 283 4.14 13.29 9.52
CA ALA A 283 4.36 14.74 9.50
C ALA A 283 5.56 15.17 8.63
N THR A 284 6.56 14.30 8.44
CA THR A 284 7.80 14.69 7.74
C THR A 284 8.02 14.01 6.39
N GLN A 285 7.42 12.84 6.18
CA GLN A 285 7.65 12.01 4.98
C GLN A 285 6.43 11.93 4.06
N PHE A 286 5.31 12.53 4.43
CA PHE A 286 4.12 12.58 3.58
C PHE A 286 3.72 14.03 3.33
N PHE A 287 3.35 14.34 2.08
CA PHE A 287 2.81 15.65 1.74
C PHE A 287 1.34 15.71 2.11
N ASN A 288 0.90 16.85 2.64
CA ASN A 288 -0.50 17.22 2.85
C ASN A 288 -1.39 16.13 3.47
N PRO A 289 -0.98 15.43 4.55
CA PRO A 289 -1.83 14.40 5.14
C PRO A 289 -3.18 14.98 5.57
N GLY A 290 -4.28 14.32 5.17
CA GLY A 290 -5.65 14.79 5.41
C GLY A 290 -6.17 15.85 4.43
N THR A 291 -5.37 16.35 3.49
CA THR A 291 -5.76 17.36 2.49
C THR A 291 -5.22 17.09 1.08
N ALA A 292 -4.65 15.93 0.86
CA ALA A 292 -4.02 15.55 -0.41
C ALA A 292 -4.99 15.62 -1.61
N GLY A 293 -6.24 15.17 -1.42
CA GLY A 293 -7.27 15.24 -2.45
C GLY A 293 -7.62 16.66 -2.88
N ALA A 294 -7.61 17.62 -1.93
CA ALA A 294 -7.82 19.03 -2.25
C ALA A 294 -6.66 19.60 -3.10
N VAL A 295 -5.42 19.19 -2.80
CA VAL A 295 -4.24 19.60 -3.60
C VAL A 295 -4.32 19.02 -5.00
N VAL A 296 -4.66 17.74 -5.15
CA VAL A 296 -4.87 17.09 -6.47
C VAL A 296 -5.98 17.79 -7.25
N GLY A 297 -7.13 18.04 -6.61
CA GLY A 297 -8.27 18.70 -7.23
C GLY A 297 -7.94 20.12 -7.69
N LYS A 298 -7.23 20.89 -6.85
CA LYS A 298 -6.76 22.24 -7.18
C LYS A 298 -5.84 22.22 -8.41
N TYR A 299 -4.86 21.32 -8.45
CA TYR A 299 -3.97 21.16 -9.60
C TYR A 299 -4.74 20.92 -10.91
N ILE A 300 -5.70 19.99 -10.87
CA ILE A 300 -6.51 19.65 -12.05
C ILE A 300 -7.27 20.89 -12.53
N LEU A 301 -7.95 21.60 -11.65
CA LEU A 301 -8.73 22.79 -11.96
C LEU A 301 -7.86 23.93 -12.55
N ASP A 302 -6.76 24.24 -11.87
CA ASP A 302 -5.84 25.31 -12.32
C ASP A 302 -5.26 24.99 -13.70
N SER A 303 -4.82 23.73 -13.92
CA SER A 303 -4.26 23.29 -15.21
C SER A 303 -5.30 23.40 -16.36
N LEU A 304 -6.55 23.01 -16.09
CA LEU A 304 -7.63 23.14 -17.08
C LEU A 304 -8.02 24.59 -17.38
N ILE A 305 -8.00 25.48 -16.37
CA ILE A 305 -8.26 26.92 -16.55
C ILE A 305 -7.15 27.56 -17.39
N GLU A 306 -5.89 27.23 -17.12
CA GLU A 306 -4.76 27.75 -17.90
C GLU A 306 -4.81 27.30 -19.38
N ARG A 307 -5.23 26.07 -19.65
CA ARG A 307 -5.39 25.55 -21.02
C ARG A 307 -6.49 26.25 -21.80
N LYS A 308 -7.59 26.65 -21.13
CA LYS A 308 -8.68 27.39 -21.78
C LYS A 308 -8.33 28.84 -22.14
N LYS A 309 -7.24 29.38 -21.55
CA LYS A 309 -6.77 30.74 -21.84
C LYS A 309 -5.81 30.81 -23.04
N LYS A 310 -5.31 29.66 -23.48
CA LYS A 310 -4.44 29.52 -24.67
C LYS A 310 -5.26 29.17 -25.90
#